data_14b9ca7923ea1c4ee4abf202fbfb4927
#
_entry.id   14b9ca7923ea1c4ee4abf202fbfb4927
#
_cell.length_a   1.000
_cell.length_b   1.000
_cell.length_c   1.000
_cell.angle_alpha   90.00
_cell.angle_beta   90.00
_cell.angle_gamma   90.00
#
_symmetry.space_group_name_H-M   'P 1'
#
loop_
_entity.id
_entity.type
_entity.pdbx_description
1 polymer ?
#
loop_
_entity_poly.entity_id
_entity_poly.type
_entity_poly.pdbx_seq_one_letter_code
_entity_poly.pdbx_strand_id
1 'polypeptide(L)'
;MTRNNPHTGSRTRRERADRNARQMIDAADHVDRALAQWSREMPEVEIKGADVLNRARRLVLESRPAIEETFKRHGLDTGEFDVLATLRRAGAPYTLRPTELYTSLMISSGGLTARLDRLEDAGLIRRRASEDDARSLLVELSPAGKKKIEAAFRADMELENRMVSGLSESERAELVRLLRKLTQAMKG
;
A
#
# COMPACT_ATOMS: atom_id res chain seq x y z
N MET A 1 -28.69 42.15 -28.91
CA MET A 1 -27.59 41.17 -28.99
C MET A 1 -26.99 41.01 -27.60
N THR A 2 -27.48 40.03 -26.83
CA THR A 2 -27.04 39.75 -25.45
C THR A 2 -26.09 38.54 -25.50
N ARG A 3 -24.82 38.74 -25.18
CA ARG A 3 -23.81 37.68 -25.15
C ARG A 3 -23.98 36.90 -23.83
N ASN A 4 -24.38 35.64 -23.94
CA ASN A 4 -24.45 34.71 -22.85
C ASN A 4 -23.00 34.19 -22.53
N ASN A 5 -22.54 34.37 -21.31
CA ASN A 5 -21.18 33.98 -20.86
C ASN A 5 -21.22 32.62 -20.14
N PRO A 6 -20.63 31.52 -20.69
CA PRO A 6 -20.76 30.18 -20.14
C PRO A 6 -19.78 29.81 -18.99
N HIS A 7 -18.99 30.77 -18.45
CA HIS A 7 -17.91 30.46 -17.51
C HIS A 7 -18.24 30.49 -16.02
N THR A 8 -19.48 30.84 -15.62
CA THR A 8 -19.84 31.00 -14.19
C THR A 8 -20.24 29.70 -13.49
N GLY A 9 -20.65 28.66 -14.20
CA GLY A 9 -21.17 27.41 -13.62
C GLY A 9 -20.11 26.42 -13.11
N SER A 10 -18.91 26.47 -13.67
CA SER A 10 -17.82 25.52 -13.34
C SER A 10 -17.12 25.87 -12.02
N ARG A 11 -16.96 27.16 -11.72
CA ARG A 11 -16.30 27.66 -10.51
C ARG A 11 -17.08 27.36 -9.25
N THR A 12 -18.39 27.51 -9.26
CA THR A 12 -19.29 27.27 -8.12
C THR A 12 -19.41 25.78 -7.76
N ARG A 13 -19.30 24.88 -8.74
CA ARG A 13 -19.34 23.42 -8.51
C ARG A 13 -18.07 22.92 -7.84
N ARG A 14 -16.91 23.44 -8.21
CA ARG A 14 -15.61 23.13 -7.62
C ARG A 14 -15.48 23.69 -6.21
N GLU A 15 -15.91 24.93 -5.98
CA GLU A 15 -15.94 25.57 -4.66
C GLU A 15 -16.92 24.89 -3.68
N ARG A 16 -18.01 24.32 -4.16
CA ARG A 16 -18.93 23.50 -3.36
C ARG A 16 -18.33 22.14 -3.03
N ALA A 17 -17.65 21.49 -3.98
CA ALA A 17 -16.96 20.23 -3.75
C ALA A 17 -15.83 20.39 -2.73
N ASP A 18 -15.03 21.44 -2.85
CA ASP A 18 -13.93 21.76 -1.90
C ASP A 18 -14.48 22.10 -0.50
N ARG A 19 -15.61 22.78 -0.41
CA ARG A 19 -16.28 23.08 0.85
C ARG A 19 -16.85 21.83 1.51
N ASN A 20 -17.50 20.96 0.75
CA ASN A 20 -17.97 19.66 1.25
C ASN A 20 -16.84 18.75 1.68
N ALA A 21 -15.74 18.70 0.93
CA ALA A 21 -14.55 17.94 1.30
C ALA A 21 -13.95 18.47 2.63
N ARG A 22 -13.82 19.79 2.78
CA ARG A 22 -13.36 20.39 4.05
C ARG A 22 -14.32 20.10 5.22
N GLN A 23 -15.63 20.20 5.03
CA GLN A 23 -16.61 19.84 6.05
C GLN A 23 -16.59 18.35 6.43
N MET A 24 -16.26 17.45 5.51
CA MET A 24 -16.06 16.03 5.82
C MET A 24 -14.76 15.77 6.58
N ILE A 25 -13.73 16.59 6.35
CA ILE A 25 -12.45 16.51 7.07
C ILE A 25 -12.58 17.08 8.49
N ASP A 26 -13.40 18.13 8.68
CA ASP A 26 -13.63 18.76 9.98
C ASP A 26 -14.68 18.03 10.85
N ALA A 27 -15.40 17.03 10.31
CA ALA A 27 -16.31 16.23 11.11
C ALA A 27 -15.52 15.25 11.99
N ALA A 28 -15.74 15.31 13.31
CA ALA A 28 -15.13 14.40 14.30
C ALA A 28 -15.32 12.93 13.87
N ASP A 29 -14.21 12.27 13.56
CA ASP A 29 -14.21 10.87 13.15
C ASP A 29 -14.33 9.92 14.35
N HIS A 30 -14.26 8.60 14.12
CA HIS A 30 -14.30 7.60 15.18
C HIS A 30 -13.11 7.75 16.15
N VAL A 31 -11.93 8.12 15.63
CA VAL A 31 -10.72 8.28 16.46
C VAL A 31 -10.88 9.47 17.37
N ASP A 32 -11.40 10.61 16.87
CA ASP A 32 -11.67 11.80 17.70
C ASP A 32 -12.61 11.49 18.86
N ARG A 33 -13.69 10.73 18.59
CA ARG A 33 -14.64 10.32 19.63
C ARG A 33 -13.98 9.42 20.69
N ALA A 34 -13.17 8.45 20.26
CA ALA A 34 -12.45 7.56 21.18
C ALA A 34 -11.42 8.33 22.03
N LEU A 35 -10.68 9.25 21.42
CA LEU A 35 -9.71 10.08 22.13
C LEU A 35 -10.39 11.00 23.13
N ALA A 36 -11.54 11.61 22.78
CA ALA A 36 -12.31 12.43 23.71
C ALA A 36 -12.86 11.62 24.90
N GLN A 37 -13.19 10.35 24.73
CA GLN A 37 -13.56 9.46 25.83
C GLN A 37 -12.35 9.19 26.76
N TRP A 38 -11.21 8.84 26.20
CA TRP A 38 -9.99 8.61 26.96
C TRP A 38 -9.53 9.83 27.73
N SER A 39 -9.57 11.02 27.10
CA SER A 39 -9.22 12.29 27.80
C SER A 39 -10.12 12.61 28.98
N ARG A 40 -11.35 12.08 29.01
CA ARG A 40 -12.26 12.24 30.15
C ARG A 40 -11.99 11.21 31.26
N GLU A 41 -11.73 9.98 30.87
CA GLU A 41 -11.55 8.86 31.83
C GLU A 41 -10.14 8.85 32.44
N MET A 42 -9.12 9.32 31.69
CA MET A 42 -7.70 9.34 32.10
C MET A 42 -7.04 10.67 31.71
N PRO A 43 -7.44 11.78 32.30
CA PRO A 43 -6.98 13.12 31.90
C PRO A 43 -5.48 13.35 32.13
N GLU A 44 -4.83 12.56 32.99
CA GLU A 44 -3.40 12.61 33.28
C GLU A 44 -2.54 11.93 32.20
N VAL A 45 -3.15 11.17 31.28
CA VAL A 45 -2.41 10.44 30.22
C VAL A 45 -2.31 11.27 28.96
N GLU A 46 -1.09 11.48 28.46
CA GLU A 46 -0.85 12.12 27.18
C GLU A 46 -1.14 11.17 26.02
N ILE A 47 -2.15 11.46 25.20
CA ILE A 47 -2.66 10.59 24.13
C ILE A 47 -2.31 11.08 22.70
N LYS A 48 -1.41 12.07 22.55
CA LYS A 48 -1.06 12.64 21.23
C LYS A 48 -0.58 11.60 20.21
N GLY A 49 0.14 10.57 20.65
CA GLY A 49 0.58 9.48 19.76
C GLY A 49 -0.58 8.64 19.21
N ALA A 50 -1.66 8.49 20.00
CA ALA A 50 -2.82 7.70 19.61
C ALA A 50 -3.61 8.36 18.47
N ASP A 51 -3.59 9.69 18.37
CA ASP A 51 -4.23 10.45 17.30
C ASP A 51 -3.71 10.01 15.91
N VAL A 52 -2.42 9.94 15.75
CA VAL A 52 -1.76 9.55 14.49
C VAL A 52 -1.83 8.04 14.27
N LEU A 53 -1.44 7.23 15.28
CA LEU A 53 -1.29 5.79 15.11
C LEU A 53 -2.63 5.05 14.95
N ASN A 54 -3.70 5.52 15.61
CA ASN A 54 -5.03 4.93 15.41
C ASN A 54 -5.59 5.21 14.02
N ARG A 55 -5.36 6.41 13.45
CA ARG A 55 -5.74 6.71 12.06
C ARG A 55 -4.94 5.88 11.06
N ALA A 56 -3.63 5.74 11.26
CA ALA A 56 -2.78 4.88 10.43
C ALA A 56 -3.24 3.41 10.46
N ARG A 57 -3.55 2.87 11.66
CA ARG A 57 -4.10 1.52 11.82
C ARG A 57 -5.43 1.36 11.10
N ARG A 58 -6.34 2.31 11.26
CA ARG A 58 -7.64 2.30 10.61
C ARG A 58 -7.51 2.33 9.09
N LEU A 59 -6.65 3.19 8.54
CA LEU A 59 -6.37 3.26 7.12
C LEU A 59 -5.95 1.89 6.55
N VAL A 60 -5.03 1.20 7.23
CA VAL A 60 -4.59 -0.15 6.82
C VAL A 60 -5.75 -1.16 6.90
N LEU A 61 -6.56 -1.13 7.97
CA LEU A 61 -7.70 -2.04 8.13
C LEU A 61 -8.77 -1.83 7.05
N GLU A 62 -9.05 -0.60 6.67
CA GLU A 62 -10.07 -0.27 5.67
C GLU A 62 -9.60 -0.52 4.23
N SER A 63 -8.30 -0.33 3.93
CA SER A 63 -7.77 -0.56 2.58
C SER A 63 -7.51 -2.04 2.27
N ARG A 64 -7.09 -2.81 3.28
CA ARG A 64 -6.66 -4.21 3.12
C ARG A 64 -7.66 -5.12 2.38
N PRO A 65 -8.97 -5.16 2.70
CA PRO A 65 -9.88 -6.10 2.05
C PRO A 65 -9.97 -5.91 0.53
N ALA A 66 -9.97 -4.66 0.06
CA ALA A 66 -10.04 -4.35 -1.36
C ALA A 66 -8.72 -4.69 -2.10
N ILE A 67 -7.57 -4.51 -1.43
CA ILE A 67 -6.25 -4.89 -1.94
C ILE A 67 -6.16 -6.42 -2.05
N GLU A 68 -6.50 -7.15 -0.99
CA GLU A 68 -6.50 -8.62 -0.97
C GLU A 68 -7.46 -9.21 -2.02
N GLU A 69 -8.62 -8.61 -2.20
CA GLU A 69 -9.57 -9.02 -3.24
C GLU A 69 -9.02 -8.77 -4.65
N THR A 70 -8.25 -7.69 -4.84
CA THR A 70 -7.57 -7.44 -6.11
C THR A 70 -6.53 -8.52 -6.40
N PHE A 71 -5.74 -8.93 -5.42
CA PHE A 71 -4.77 -10.02 -5.59
C PHE A 71 -5.46 -11.37 -5.87
N LYS A 72 -6.54 -11.69 -5.15
CA LYS A 72 -7.33 -12.91 -5.37
C LYS A 72 -7.88 -13.01 -6.78
N ARG A 73 -8.36 -11.91 -7.37
CA ARG A 73 -8.82 -11.89 -8.77
C ARG A 73 -7.72 -12.25 -9.77
N HIS A 74 -6.47 -12.05 -9.39
CA HIS A 74 -5.30 -12.47 -10.16
C HIS A 74 -4.76 -13.85 -9.72
N GLY A 75 -5.46 -14.56 -8.83
CA GLY A 75 -5.06 -15.88 -8.31
C GLY A 75 -3.78 -15.82 -7.48
N LEU A 76 -3.65 -14.79 -6.65
CA LEU A 76 -2.53 -14.57 -5.71
C LEU A 76 -3.06 -14.26 -4.32
N ASP A 77 -2.36 -14.73 -3.28
CA ASP A 77 -2.48 -14.13 -1.96
C ASP A 77 -1.51 -12.93 -1.81
N THR A 78 -1.65 -12.15 -0.72
CA THR A 78 -0.78 -11.00 -0.45
C THR A 78 0.70 -11.38 -0.43
N GLY A 79 1.04 -12.52 0.19
CA GLY A 79 2.43 -12.94 0.30
C GLY A 79 3.02 -13.43 -1.01
N GLU A 80 2.22 -14.04 -1.86
CA GLU A 80 2.60 -14.45 -3.22
C GLU A 80 2.80 -13.24 -4.12
N PHE A 81 1.89 -12.26 -4.03
CA PHE A 81 2.05 -10.97 -4.70
C PHE A 81 3.36 -10.30 -4.31
N ASP A 82 3.67 -10.21 -3.02
CA ASP A 82 4.88 -9.57 -2.50
C ASP A 82 6.16 -10.25 -3.02
N VAL A 83 6.19 -11.59 -3.07
CA VAL A 83 7.34 -12.34 -3.61
C VAL A 83 7.54 -12.02 -5.10
N LEU A 84 6.49 -12.15 -5.90
CA LEU A 84 6.57 -11.89 -7.34
C LEU A 84 6.89 -10.42 -7.65
N ALA A 85 6.31 -9.48 -6.91
CA ALA A 85 6.57 -8.06 -7.04
C ALA A 85 8.03 -7.73 -6.67
N THR A 86 8.57 -8.38 -5.64
CA THR A 86 9.97 -8.20 -5.23
C THR A 86 10.94 -8.70 -6.30
N LEU A 87 10.70 -9.89 -6.87
CA LEU A 87 11.47 -10.40 -7.99
C LEU A 87 11.37 -9.47 -9.22
N ARG A 88 10.16 -9.00 -9.52
CA ARG A 88 9.95 -8.13 -10.68
C ARG A 88 10.65 -6.78 -10.56
N ARG A 89 10.61 -6.15 -9.38
CA ARG A 89 11.25 -4.85 -9.12
C ARG A 89 12.77 -4.92 -8.99
N ALA A 90 13.34 -6.11 -8.75
CA ALA A 90 14.77 -6.30 -8.76
C ALA A 90 15.42 -6.05 -10.14
N GLY A 91 14.61 -6.00 -11.22
CA GLY A 91 15.11 -5.83 -12.57
C GLY A 91 15.61 -7.14 -13.20
N ALA A 92 15.94 -7.09 -14.49
CA ALA A 92 16.47 -8.27 -15.17
C ALA A 92 17.83 -8.68 -14.53
N PRO A 93 18.07 -9.98 -14.33
CA PRO A 93 17.32 -11.15 -14.81
C PRO A 93 16.15 -11.61 -13.92
N TYR A 94 15.62 -10.76 -13.00
CA TYR A 94 14.50 -11.05 -12.09
C TYR A 94 14.78 -12.22 -11.15
N THR A 95 16.00 -12.29 -10.64
CA THR A 95 16.52 -13.37 -9.83
C THR A 95 17.08 -12.82 -8.53
N LEU A 96 16.72 -13.44 -7.40
CA LEU A 96 17.21 -13.11 -6.07
C LEU A 96 17.53 -14.38 -5.29
N ARG A 97 18.44 -14.27 -4.32
CA ARG A 97 18.64 -15.29 -3.29
C ARG A 97 17.46 -15.27 -2.31
N PRO A 98 17.08 -16.40 -1.70
CA PRO A 98 16.03 -16.43 -0.67
C PRO A 98 16.30 -15.45 0.48
N THR A 99 17.57 -15.25 0.86
CA THR A 99 17.97 -14.27 1.90
C THR A 99 17.71 -12.82 1.46
N GLU A 100 17.93 -12.50 0.19
CA GLU A 100 17.66 -11.17 -0.37
C GLU A 100 16.15 -10.92 -0.49
N LEU A 101 15.39 -11.94 -0.91
CA LEU A 101 13.94 -11.92 -0.90
C LEU A 101 13.40 -11.65 0.51
N TYR A 102 13.89 -12.41 1.48
CA TYR A 102 13.50 -12.25 2.87
C TYR A 102 13.73 -10.84 3.39
N THR A 103 14.93 -10.29 3.15
CA THR A 103 15.28 -8.92 3.59
C THR A 103 14.45 -7.85 2.88
N SER A 104 14.04 -8.12 1.62
CA SER A 104 13.30 -7.17 0.79
C SER A 104 11.78 -7.23 0.98
N LEU A 105 11.27 -8.31 1.58
CA LEU A 105 9.84 -8.45 1.86
C LEU A 105 9.44 -7.57 3.04
N MET A 106 8.34 -6.85 2.88
CA MET A 106 7.78 -6.02 3.95
C MET A 106 6.91 -6.81 4.94
N ILE A 107 6.97 -8.15 4.87
CA ILE A 107 6.15 -9.08 5.66
C ILE A 107 7.00 -9.93 6.60
N SER A 108 6.37 -10.46 7.66
CA SER A 108 7.03 -11.36 8.61
C SER A 108 7.49 -12.66 7.96
N SER A 109 8.57 -13.23 8.50
CA SER A 109 9.30 -14.40 7.99
C SER A 109 8.52 -15.72 7.91
N GLY A 110 7.39 -15.81 8.60
CA GLY A 110 6.61 -17.05 8.67
C GLY A 110 6.07 -17.46 7.31
N GLY A 111 6.61 -18.50 6.74
CA GLY A 111 6.05 -19.14 5.57
C GLY A 111 6.63 -18.73 4.21
N LEU A 112 7.80 -18.05 4.13
CA LEU A 112 8.43 -17.79 2.82
C LEU A 112 8.65 -19.08 2.01
N THR A 113 9.17 -20.13 2.64
CA THR A 113 9.40 -21.43 1.99
C THR A 113 8.11 -22.00 1.40
N ALA A 114 7.04 -22.07 2.17
CA ALA A 114 5.75 -22.56 1.70
C ALA A 114 5.15 -21.71 0.55
N ARG A 115 5.42 -20.39 0.55
CA ARG A 115 5.02 -19.51 -0.56
C ARG A 115 5.83 -19.79 -1.82
N LEU A 116 7.15 -19.96 -1.68
CA LEU A 116 8.02 -20.32 -2.80
C LEU A 116 7.62 -21.68 -3.39
N ASP A 117 7.25 -22.66 -2.56
CA ASP A 117 6.79 -23.98 -3.02
C ASP A 117 5.51 -23.82 -3.87
N ARG A 118 4.50 -23.11 -3.37
CA ARG A 118 3.25 -22.88 -4.11
C ARG A 118 3.47 -22.10 -5.41
N LEU A 119 4.35 -21.10 -5.41
CA LEU A 119 4.65 -20.31 -6.61
C LEU A 119 5.41 -21.13 -7.66
N GLU A 120 6.29 -22.03 -7.22
CA GLU A 120 7.00 -22.93 -8.11
C GLU A 120 6.08 -23.99 -8.68
N ASP A 121 5.22 -24.62 -7.87
CA ASP A 121 4.18 -25.57 -8.29
C ASP A 121 3.22 -24.93 -9.30
N ALA A 122 2.91 -23.65 -9.12
CA ALA A 122 2.11 -22.86 -10.07
C ALA A 122 2.89 -22.42 -11.33
N GLY A 123 4.19 -22.73 -11.44
CA GLY A 123 5.04 -22.36 -12.56
C GLY A 123 5.33 -20.85 -12.66
N LEU A 124 5.15 -20.09 -11.58
CA LEU A 124 5.34 -18.62 -11.55
C LEU A 124 6.77 -18.21 -11.22
N ILE A 125 7.51 -19.10 -10.56
CA ILE A 125 8.94 -18.96 -10.28
C ILE A 125 9.65 -20.28 -10.61
N ARG A 126 10.99 -20.23 -10.60
CA ARG A 126 11.87 -21.41 -10.64
C ARG A 126 12.93 -21.25 -9.57
N ARG A 127 13.31 -22.35 -8.93
CA ARG A 127 14.49 -22.41 -8.07
C ARG A 127 15.62 -23.14 -8.82
N ARG A 128 16.81 -22.55 -8.83
CA ARG A 128 17.99 -23.16 -9.43
C ARG A 128 19.24 -22.97 -8.56
N ALA A 129 20.21 -23.83 -8.70
CA ALA A 129 21.51 -23.59 -8.08
C ALA A 129 22.19 -22.36 -8.70
N SER A 130 22.93 -21.62 -7.91
CA SER A 130 23.78 -20.54 -8.40
C SER A 130 24.95 -21.12 -9.20
N GLU A 131 25.32 -20.47 -10.29
CA GLU A 131 26.52 -20.87 -11.08
C GLU A 131 27.81 -20.58 -10.31
N ASP A 132 27.79 -19.53 -9.48
CA ASP A 132 28.96 -19.12 -8.68
C ASP A 132 29.14 -19.93 -7.40
N ASP A 133 28.04 -20.51 -6.87
CA ASP A 133 28.04 -21.31 -5.65
C ASP A 133 26.91 -22.34 -5.69
N ALA A 134 27.26 -23.59 -5.98
CA ALA A 134 26.29 -24.69 -6.08
C ALA A 134 25.50 -24.96 -4.79
N ARG A 135 25.95 -24.43 -3.63
CA ARG A 135 25.21 -24.50 -2.35
C ARG A 135 24.18 -23.40 -2.21
N SER A 136 24.22 -22.38 -3.07
CA SER A 136 23.32 -21.23 -3.02
C SER A 136 22.17 -21.44 -4.00
N LEU A 137 20.94 -21.35 -3.48
CA LEU A 137 19.72 -21.35 -4.30
C LEU A 137 19.42 -19.93 -4.81
N LEU A 138 18.94 -19.86 -6.02
CA LEU A 138 18.40 -18.67 -6.65
C LEU A 138 16.91 -18.88 -6.94
N VAL A 139 16.12 -17.84 -6.72
CA VAL A 139 14.70 -17.78 -7.08
C VAL A 139 14.57 -16.85 -8.27
N GLU A 140 14.06 -17.37 -9.37
CA GLU A 140 13.90 -16.66 -10.64
C GLU A 140 12.42 -16.54 -11.01
N LEU A 141 12.02 -15.35 -11.44
CA LEU A 141 10.66 -15.09 -11.92
C LEU A 141 10.48 -15.70 -13.32
N SER A 142 9.51 -16.58 -13.47
CA SER A 142 9.21 -17.16 -14.79
C SER A 142 8.53 -16.14 -15.71
N PRO A 143 8.51 -16.38 -17.04
CA PRO A 143 7.74 -15.55 -17.97
C PRO A 143 6.24 -15.48 -17.61
N ALA A 144 5.66 -16.59 -17.12
CA ALA A 144 4.28 -16.64 -16.64
C ALA A 144 4.10 -15.81 -15.38
N GLY A 145 5.02 -15.92 -14.41
CA GLY A 145 5.04 -15.12 -13.19
C GLY A 145 5.19 -13.64 -13.49
N LYS A 146 6.06 -13.26 -14.43
CA LYS A 146 6.21 -11.87 -14.87
C LYS A 146 4.92 -11.31 -15.44
N LYS A 147 4.26 -12.03 -16.34
CA LYS A 147 2.98 -11.62 -16.92
C LYS A 147 1.90 -11.44 -15.84
N LYS A 148 1.82 -12.41 -14.91
CA LYS A 148 0.84 -12.42 -13.82
C LYS A 148 1.05 -11.22 -12.88
N ILE A 149 2.28 -11.01 -12.40
CA ILE A 149 2.54 -9.92 -11.46
C ILE A 149 2.39 -8.54 -12.10
N GLU A 150 2.76 -8.37 -13.37
CA GLU A 150 2.55 -7.10 -14.05
C GLU A 150 1.06 -6.74 -14.22
N ALA A 151 0.20 -7.73 -14.44
CA ALA A 151 -1.25 -7.52 -14.48
C ALA A 151 -1.82 -7.19 -13.10
N ALA A 152 -1.44 -7.96 -12.07
CA ALA A 152 -1.88 -7.73 -10.70
C ALA A 152 -1.42 -6.37 -10.17
N PHE A 153 -0.17 -6.00 -10.43
CA PHE A 153 0.41 -4.72 -10.01
C PHE A 153 -0.30 -3.51 -10.65
N ARG A 154 -0.64 -3.59 -11.96
CA ARG A 154 -1.42 -2.52 -12.61
C ARG A 154 -2.78 -2.34 -11.95
N ALA A 155 -3.49 -3.45 -11.69
CA ALA A 155 -4.81 -3.40 -11.06
C ALA A 155 -4.74 -2.84 -9.63
N ASP A 156 -3.68 -3.19 -8.88
CA ASP A 156 -3.43 -2.68 -7.54
C ASP A 156 -3.14 -1.18 -7.55
N MET A 157 -2.26 -0.71 -8.44
CA MET A 157 -1.96 0.72 -8.57
C MET A 157 -3.18 1.55 -9.00
N GLU A 158 -4.05 1.01 -9.84
CA GLU A 158 -5.32 1.66 -10.18
C GLU A 158 -6.25 1.76 -8.96
N LEU A 159 -6.30 0.72 -8.14
CA LEU A 159 -7.07 0.71 -6.90
C LEU A 159 -6.51 1.72 -5.88
N GLU A 160 -5.21 1.66 -5.59
CA GLU A 160 -4.56 2.56 -4.65
C GLU A 160 -4.65 4.03 -5.07
N ASN A 161 -4.48 4.32 -6.36
CA ASN A 161 -4.67 5.68 -6.90
C ASN A 161 -6.10 6.19 -6.68
N ARG A 162 -7.11 5.32 -6.82
CA ARG A 162 -8.50 5.69 -6.48
C ARG A 162 -8.67 5.95 -4.98
N MET A 163 -8.05 5.15 -4.12
CA MET A 163 -8.13 5.34 -2.66
C MET A 163 -7.57 6.68 -2.21
N VAL A 164 -6.52 7.17 -2.86
CA VAL A 164 -5.90 8.46 -2.51
C VAL A 164 -6.40 9.63 -3.35
N SER A 165 -7.37 9.42 -4.23
CA SER A 165 -7.86 10.45 -5.17
C SER A 165 -8.55 11.65 -4.51
N GLY A 166 -8.94 11.52 -3.22
CA GLY A 166 -9.48 12.63 -2.42
C GLY A 166 -8.43 13.65 -1.98
N LEU A 167 -7.13 13.33 -2.11
CA LEU A 167 -6.03 14.23 -1.78
C LEU A 167 -5.56 14.97 -3.02
N SER A 168 -5.33 16.28 -2.89
CA SER A 168 -4.57 17.04 -3.87
C SER A 168 -3.13 16.55 -3.94
N GLU A 169 -2.40 16.93 -4.99
CA GLU A 169 -1.00 16.52 -5.14
C GLU A 169 -0.11 17.05 -4.01
N SER A 170 -0.36 18.28 -3.55
CA SER A 170 0.36 18.88 -2.42
C SER A 170 0.07 18.16 -1.10
N GLU A 171 -1.18 17.81 -0.82
CA GLU A 171 -1.57 17.07 0.39
C GLU A 171 -0.97 15.66 0.39
N ARG A 172 -0.99 14.98 -0.76
CA ARG A 172 -0.36 13.67 -0.92
C ARG A 172 1.16 13.75 -0.68
N ALA A 173 1.84 14.74 -1.25
CA ALA A 173 3.28 14.94 -1.06
C ALA A 173 3.62 15.21 0.41
N GLU A 174 2.83 16.05 1.09
CA GLU A 174 3.01 16.36 2.50
C GLU A 174 2.76 15.13 3.40
N LEU A 175 1.71 14.36 3.13
CA LEU A 175 1.43 13.11 3.85
C LEU A 175 2.59 12.12 3.72
N VAL A 176 3.13 11.93 2.51
CA VAL A 176 4.30 11.07 2.26
C VAL A 176 5.51 11.56 3.04
N ARG A 177 5.77 12.88 3.07
CA ARG A 177 6.87 13.48 3.82
C ARG A 177 6.73 13.21 5.33
N LEU A 178 5.53 13.39 5.89
CA LEU A 178 5.24 13.17 7.31
C LEU A 178 5.36 11.69 7.69
N LEU A 179 4.84 10.79 6.88
CA LEU A 179 4.96 9.34 7.11
C LEU A 179 6.42 8.88 7.08
N ARG A 180 7.24 9.38 6.15
CA ARG A 180 8.70 9.11 6.12
C ARG A 180 9.38 9.57 7.40
N LYS A 181 9.09 10.81 7.85
CA LYS A 181 9.65 11.37 9.09
C LYS A 181 9.28 10.51 10.30
N LEU A 182 8.01 10.12 10.40
CA LEU A 182 7.52 9.26 11.49
C LEU A 182 8.21 7.90 11.49
N THR A 183 8.27 7.23 10.32
CA THR A 183 8.93 5.92 10.18
C THR A 183 10.42 5.97 10.53
N GLN A 184 11.11 7.07 10.21
CA GLN A 184 12.52 7.26 10.58
C GLN A 184 12.67 7.42 12.09
N ALA A 185 11.81 8.23 12.73
CA ALA A 185 11.84 8.43 14.18
C ALA A 185 11.56 7.15 14.99
N MET A 186 10.87 6.17 14.42
CA MET A 186 10.59 4.88 15.07
C MET A 186 11.75 3.88 14.98
N LYS A 187 12.80 4.17 14.18
CA LYS A 187 13.96 3.30 13.99
C LYS A 187 15.17 3.68 14.85
N GLY A 188 15.15 4.86 15.45
CA GLY A 188 16.15 5.38 16.38
C GLY A 188 15.74 5.10 17.80
#